data_38acf6808de2824e205bf875b09e990e
#
_entry.id   38acf6808de2824e205bf875b09e990e
#
_cell.length_a   1.000
_cell.length_b   1.000
_cell.length_c   1.000
_cell.angle_alpha   90.00
_cell.angle_beta   90.00
_cell.angle_gamma   90.00
#
_symmetry.space_group_name_H-M   'P 1'
#
loop_
_entity.id
_entity.type
_entity.pdbx_description
1 polymer ?
#
loop_
_entity_poly.entity_id
_entity_poly.type
_entity_poly.pdbx_seq_one_letter_code
_entity_poly.pdbx_strand_id
1 'polypeptide(L)'
;MAEMAAFDWSDPFRLDDQLTQDERMIRDSAHAFAQSELQPRVIQAYRSEKDAPELFPLMGQTGLLGATIPEEYGGVGASYVAYGLIAREIERVDSGYRSMASVQSSLVMYPIHAYGSEEQRRKYLPGLAAGTLI
;
A
#
# COMPACT_ATOMS: atom_id res chain seq x y z
N MET A 1 -35.00 -19.01 15.12
CA MET A 1 -33.60 -19.32 15.56
C MET A 1 -32.68 -18.71 14.56
N ALA A 2 -31.79 -17.80 14.98
CA ALA A 2 -30.77 -17.25 14.05
C ALA A 2 -29.84 -18.40 13.67
N GLU A 3 -29.71 -18.66 12.39
CA GLU A 3 -28.76 -19.64 11.85
C GLU A 3 -27.34 -19.18 12.23
N MET A 4 -26.64 -19.98 13.02
CA MET A 4 -25.27 -19.68 13.37
C MET A 4 -24.43 -19.77 12.09
N ALA A 5 -23.77 -18.67 11.72
CA ALA A 5 -22.88 -18.65 10.58
C ALA A 5 -21.80 -19.73 10.75
N ALA A 6 -21.51 -20.48 9.67
CA ALA A 6 -20.44 -21.45 9.69
C ALA A 6 -19.10 -20.76 9.97
N PHE A 7 -18.22 -21.43 10.74
CA PHE A 7 -16.90 -20.89 11.04
C PHE A 7 -16.01 -20.90 9.79
N ASP A 8 -15.45 -19.73 9.45
CA ASP A 8 -14.56 -19.58 8.31
C ASP A 8 -13.10 -19.45 8.78
N TRP A 9 -12.29 -20.43 8.44
CA TRP A 9 -10.86 -20.45 8.76
C TRP A 9 -10.04 -19.38 8.01
N SER A 10 -10.52 -18.88 6.89
CA SER A 10 -9.85 -17.82 6.13
C SER A 10 -10.04 -16.43 6.75
N ASP A 11 -11.16 -16.23 7.45
CA ASP A 11 -11.47 -15.02 8.22
C ASP A 11 -12.15 -15.37 9.56
N PRO A 12 -11.40 -15.96 10.52
CA PRO A 12 -11.95 -16.48 11.76
C PRO A 12 -12.56 -15.41 12.68
N PHE A 13 -12.16 -14.15 12.48
CA PHE A 13 -12.68 -12.99 13.23
C PHE A 13 -13.68 -12.17 12.43
N ARG A 14 -14.05 -12.62 11.25
CA ARG A 14 -14.98 -11.93 10.34
C ARG A 14 -14.60 -10.46 10.11
N LEU A 15 -13.32 -10.19 9.89
CA LEU A 15 -12.79 -8.85 9.65
C LEU A 15 -13.32 -8.27 8.34
N ASP A 16 -13.53 -9.10 7.34
CA ASP A 16 -14.09 -8.70 6.04
C ASP A 16 -15.49 -8.08 6.18
N ASP A 17 -16.29 -8.52 7.15
CA ASP A 17 -17.62 -7.96 7.40
C ASP A 17 -17.56 -6.50 7.91
N GLN A 18 -16.43 -6.11 8.50
CA GLN A 18 -16.21 -4.77 9.05
C GLN A 18 -15.69 -3.76 8.00
N LEU A 19 -15.21 -4.25 6.86
CA LEU A 19 -14.65 -3.41 5.81
C LEU A 19 -15.76 -2.73 5.00
N THR A 20 -15.54 -1.48 4.65
CA THR A 20 -16.35 -0.77 3.65
C THR A 20 -16.12 -1.36 2.25
N GLN A 21 -16.98 -1.00 1.30
CA GLN A 21 -16.81 -1.43 -0.10
C GLN A 21 -15.51 -0.90 -0.69
N ASP A 22 -15.15 0.35 -0.40
CA ASP A 22 -13.91 0.97 -0.89
C ASP A 22 -12.67 0.27 -0.31
N GLU A 23 -12.68 -0.06 0.97
CA GLU A 23 -11.57 -0.78 1.61
C GLU A 23 -11.38 -2.19 1.03
N ARG A 24 -12.47 -2.90 0.73
CA ARG A 24 -12.39 -4.19 0.03
C ARG A 24 -11.82 -4.03 -1.37
N MET A 25 -12.27 -3.04 -2.12
CA MET A 25 -11.79 -2.77 -3.47
C MET A 25 -10.30 -2.41 -3.47
N ILE A 26 -9.84 -1.59 -2.53
CA ILE A 26 -8.41 -1.25 -2.37
C ILE A 26 -7.60 -2.49 -2.01
N ARG A 27 -8.07 -3.32 -1.07
CA ARG A 27 -7.43 -4.60 -0.74
C ARG A 27 -7.29 -5.50 -1.95
N ASP A 28 -8.36 -5.70 -2.71
CA ASP A 28 -8.38 -6.60 -3.86
C ASP A 28 -7.46 -6.10 -4.97
N SER A 29 -7.40 -4.78 -5.18
CA SER A 29 -6.45 -4.14 -6.10
C SER A 29 -5.00 -4.34 -5.65
N ALA A 30 -4.71 -4.13 -4.36
CA ALA A 30 -3.38 -4.36 -3.80
C ALA A 30 -2.96 -5.83 -3.91
N HIS A 31 -3.90 -6.76 -3.65
CA HIS A 31 -3.67 -8.19 -3.83
C HIS A 31 -3.32 -8.52 -5.28
N ALA A 32 -4.13 -8.06 -6.24
CA ALA A 32 -3.89 -8.30 -7.66
C ALA A 32 -2.51 -7.79 -8.10
N PHE A 33 -2.15 -6.56 -7.70
CA PHE A 33 -0.83 -6.00 -7.96
C PHE A 33 0.29 -6.84 -7.33
N ALA A 34 0.16 -7.20 -6.06
CA ALA A 34 1.17 -7.99 -5.36
C ALA A 34 1.43 -9.34 -6.03
N GLN A 35 0.36 -10.02 -6.48
CA GLN A 35 0.47 -11.31 -7.16
C GLN A 35 1.02 -11.20 -8.59
N SER A 36 0.66 -10.15 -9.34
CA SER A 36 1.10 -9.99 -10.73
C SER A 36 2.49 -9.38 -10.86
N GLU A 37 2.83 -8.40 -10.03
CA GLU A 37 4.06 -7.62 -10.17
C GLU A 37 5.16 -8.01 -9.18
N LEU A 38 4.81 -8.34 -7.93
CA LEU A 38 5.80 -8.60 -6.89
C LEU A 38 6.16 -10.09 -6.78
N GLN A 39 5.14 -10.96 -6.72
CA GLN A 39 5.33 -12.40 -6.50
C GLN A 39 6.27 -13.06 -7.53
N PRO A 40 6.21 -12.76 -8.85
CA PRO A 40 7.11 -13.37 -9.83
C PRO A 40 8.58 -12.96 -9.67
N ARG A 41 8.84 -11.84 -9.00
CA ARG A 41 10.18 -11.23 -8.89
C ARG A 41 10.94 -11.62 -7.64
N VAL A 42 10.23 -11.97 -6.54
CA VAL A 42 10.80 -12.08 -5.19
C VAL A 42 11.97 -13.08 -5.11
N ILE A 43 11.83 -14.26 -5.70
CA ILE A 43 12.89 -15.30 -5.63
C ILE A 43 14.14 -14.86 -6.37
N GLN A 44 13.98 -14.26 -7.55
CA GLN A 44 15.12 -13.79 -8.34
C GLN A 44 15.80 -12.59 -7.69
N ALA A 45 15.03 -11.63 -7.15
CA ALA A 45 15.54 -10.48 -6.41
C ALA A 45 16.37 -10.95 -5.22
N TYR A 46 15.85 -11.86 -4.42
CA TYR A 46 16.56 -12.46 -3.28
C TYR A 46 17.87 -13.15 -3.71
N ARG A 47 17.85 -13.98 -4.76
CA ARG A 47 19.02 -14.71 -5.22
C ARG A 47 20.11 -13.82 -5.82
N SER A 48 19.70 -12.75 -6.50
CA SER A 48 20.64 -11.83 -7.16
C SER A 48 21.11 -10.69 -6.26
N GLU A 49 20.51 -10.55 -5.05
CA GLU A 49 20.77 -9.44 -4.12
C GLU A 49 20.62 -8.05 -4.80
N LYS A 50 19.63 -7.94 -5.71
CA LYS A 50 19.35 -6.71 -6.44
C LYS A 50 18.06 -6.11 -5.98
N ASP A 51 18.10 -4.82 -5.70
CA ASP A 51 16.93 -3.96 -5.52
C ASP A 51 16.17 -3.77 -6.84
N ALA A 52 14.92 -3.36 -6.73
CA ALA A 52 14.01 -3.17 -7.85
C ALA A 52 13.37 -1.77 -7.81
N PRO A 53 14.17 -0.71 -8.07
CA PRO A 53 13.67 0.67 -7.98
C PRO A 53 12.51 0.96 -8.95
N GLU A 54 12.38 0.19 -10.02
CA GLU A 54 11.26 0.28 -10.96
C GLU A 54 9.89 -0.08 -10.32
N LEU A 55 9.87 -0.69 -9.16
CA LEU A 55 8.64 -0.97 -8.43
C LEU A 55 8.00 0.28 -7.83
N PHE A 56 8.78 1.33 -7.51
CA PHE A 56 8.22 2.57 -6.96
C PHE A 56 7.23 3.23 -7.93
N PRO A 57 7.57 3.53 -9.19
CA PRO A 57 6.60 4.08 -10.13
C PRO A 57 5.43 3.13 -10.43
N LEU A 58 5.61 1.82 -10.41
CA LEU A 58 4.52 0.86 -10.58
C LEU A 58 3.53 0.93 -9.40
N MET A 59 4.04 0.97 -8.17
CA MET A 59 3.21 1.16 -6.97
C MET A 59 2.53 2.53 -6.96
N GLY A 60 3.23 3.58 -7.40
CA GLY A 60 2.67 4.93 -7.50
C GLY A 60 1.49 5.00 -8.48
N GLN A 61 1.61 4.40 -9.66
CA GLN A 61 0.56 4.35 -10.68
C GLN A 61 -0.72 3.64 -10.20
N THR A 62 -0.58 2.71 -9.27
CA THR A 62 -1.70 1.97 -8.68
C THR A 62 -2.21 2.55 -7.37
N GLY A 63 -1.67 3.71 -6.92
CA GLY A 63 -2.07 4.37 -5.69
C GLY A 63 -1.65 3.66 -4.40
N LEU A 64 -0.72 2.72 -4.48
CA LEU A 64 -0.22 1.97 -3.31
C LEU A 64 0.80 2.78 -2.49
N LEU A 65 1.40 3.82 -3.08
CA LEU A 65 2.21 4.80 -2.36
C LEU A 65 1.36 6.00 -1.97
N GLY A 66 1.55 6.50 -0.74
CA GLY A 66 0.83 7.68 -0.25
C GLY A 66 -0.68 7.48 -0.12
N ALA A 67 -1.14 6.27 0.18
CA ALA A 67 -2.57 5.95 0.27
C ALA A 67 -3.34 6.89 1.21
N THR A 68 -2.74 7.33 2.32
CA THR A 68 -3.36 8.25 3.31
C THR A 68 -3.07 9.73 3.04
N ILE A 69 -2.26 10.06 2.03
CA ILE A 69 -1.97 11.45 1.65
C ILE A 69 -3.17 11.99 0.86
N PRO A 70 -3.60 13.24 1.13
CA PRO A 70 -4.71 13.85 0.40
C PRO A 70 -4.47 13.94 -1.12
N GLU A 71 -5.55 13.86 -1.89
CA GLU A 71 -5.52 13.91 -3.36
C GLU A 71 -4.87 15.19 -3.90
N GLU A 72 -5.04 16.32 -3.21
CA GLU A 72 -4.42 17.61 -3.58
C GLU A 72 -2.88 17.57 -3.61
N TYR A 73 -2.27 16.59 -2.94
CA TYR A 73 -0.83 16.34 -2.95
C TYR A 73 -0.44 15.07 -3.72
N GLY A 74 -1.36 14.53 -4.51
CA GLY A 74 -1.11 13.35 -5.35
C GLY A 74 -1.31 12.00 -4.67
N GLY A 75 -1.81 11.98 -3.43
CA GLY A 75 -2.20 10.76 -2.73
C GLY A 75 -3.61 10.28 -3.11
N VAL A 76 -4.11 9.29 -2.39
CA VAL A 76 -5.44 8.69 -2.61
C VAL A 76 -6.47 9.18 -1.59
N GLY A 77 -6.06 9.73 -0.45
CA GLY A 77 -6.95 10.15 0.64
C GLY A 77 -7.69 9.00 1.33
N ALA A 78 -7.17 7.78 1.24
CA ALA A 78 -7.78 6.59 1.80
C ALA A 78 -7.62 6.51 3.33
N SER A 79 -8.41 5.63 3.95
CA SER A 79 -8.36 5.37 5.39
C SER A 79 -7.06 4.67 5.82
N TYR A 80 -6.72 4.76 7.12
CA TYR A 80 -5.62 3.98 7.67
C TYR A 80 -5.89 2.47 7.65
N VAL A 81 -7.17 2.06 7.64
CA VAL A 81 -7.55 0.65 7.43
C VAL A 81 -7.14 0.22 6.02
N ALA A 82 -7.48 1.01 4.99
CA ALA A 82 -7.05 0.75 3.62
C ALA A 82 -5.53 0.66 3.49
N TYR A 83 -4.78 1.57 4.14
CA TYR A 83 -3.31 1.50 4.18
C TYR A 83 -2.80 0.20 4.81
N GLY A 84 -3.42 -0.24 5.93
CA GLY A 84 -3.09 -1.51 6.57
C GLY A 84 -3.36 -2.72 5.67
N LEU A 85 -4.46 -2.67 4.90
CA LEU A 85 -4.80 -3.72 3.93
C LEU A 85 -3.80 -3.79 2.78
N ILE A 86 -3.38 -2.64 2.24
CA ILE A 86 -2.30 -2.56 1.23
C ILE A 86 -1.02 -3.19 1.79
N ALA A 87 -0.59 -2.76 2.98
CA ALA A 87 0.61 -3.28 3.61
C ALA A 87 0.54 -4.80 3.81
N ARG A 88 -0.60 -5.33 4.23
CA ARG A 88 -0.84 -6.77 4.40
C ARG A 88 -0.69 -7.55 3.10
N GLU A 89 -1.25 -7.06 2.00
CA GLU A 89 -1.19 -7.76 0.72
C GLU A 89 0.23 -7.75 0.12
N ILE A 90 0.99 -6.67 0.31
CA ILE A 90 2.40 -6.63 -0.09
C ILE A 90 3.26 -7.55 0.81
N GLU A 91 3.02 -7.53 2.14
CA GLU A 91 3.73 -8.38 3.11
C GLU A 91 3.56 -9.88 2.82
N ARG A 92 2.40 -10.30 2.30
CA ARG A 92 2.15 -11.69 1.88
C ARG A 92 3.15 -12.20 0.84
N VAL A 93 3.74 -11.30 0.06
CA VAL A 93 4.75 -11.63 -0.93
C VAL A 93 6.14 -11.54 -0.32
N ASP A 94 6.48 -10.36 0.25
CA ASP A 94 7.81 -10.13 0.80
C ASP A 94 7.85 -8.92 1.74
N SER A 95 8.48 -9.08 2.91
CA SER A 95 8.65 -8.02 3.90
C SER A 95 9.52 -6.87 3.41
N GLY A 96 10.46 -7.10 2.52
CA GLY A 96 11.32 -6.07 1.93
C GLY A 96 10.50 -5.13 1.06
N TYR A 97 9.64 -5.66 0.20
CA TYR A 97 8.72 -4.86 -0.62
C TYR A 97 7.73 -4.07 0.24
N ARG A 98 7.19 -4.69 1.31
CA ARG A 98 6.34 -3.94 2.25
C ARG A 98 7.12 -2.84 2.96
N SER A 99 8.35 -3.09 3.39
CA SER A 99 9.20 -2.08 4.01
C SER A 99 9.47 -0.91 3.06
N MET A 100 9.81 -1.20 1.79
CA MET A 100 9.99 -0.19 0.74
C MET A 100 8.76 0.73 0.62
N ALA A 101 7.58 0.15 0.47
CA ALA A 101 6.32 0.91 0.37
C ALA A 101 6.01 1.70 1.64
N SER A 102 6.24 1.13 2.83
CA SER A 102 5.94 1.79 4.09
C SER A 102 6.94 2.89 4.47
N VAL A 103 8.22 2.74 4.14
CA VAL A 103 9.20 3.81 4.32
C VAL A 103 8.80 5.02 3.49
N GLN A 104 8.51 4.83 2.21
CA GLN A 104 8.08 5.89 1.31
C GLN A 104 6.80 6.57 1.83
N SER A 105 5.77 5.79 2.17
CA SER A 105 4.45 6.32 2.56
C SER A 105 4.42 6.91 3.97
N SER A 106 4.95 6.17 4.97
CA SER A 106 4.79 6.53 6.38
C SER A 106 5.95 7.34 6.94
N LEU A 107 7.20 6.96 6.61
CA LEU A 107 8.37 7.62 7.20
C LEU A 107 8.83 8.84 6.40
N VAL A 108 8.49 8.94 5.12
CA VAL A 108 8.85 10.07 4.27
C VAL A 108 7.66 10.97 3.99
N MET A 109 6.62 10.47 3.32
CA MET A 109 5.48 11.32 2.93
C MET A 109 4.68 11.84 4.12
N TYR A 110 4.39 11.00 5.11
CA TYR A 110 3.58 11.44 6.25
C TYR A 110 4.21 12.59 7.04
N PRO A 111 5.51 12.58 7.43
CA PRO A 111 6.14 13.71 8.09
C PRO A 111 6.15 14.99 7.26
N ILE A 112 6.38 14.89 5.94
CA ILE A 112 6.29 16.06 5.05
C ILE A 112 4.87 16.62 5.04
N HIS A 113 3.86 15.77 4.97
CA HIS A 113 2.46 16.19 5.01
C HIS A 113 2.10 16.81 6.36
N ALA A 114 2.47 16.18 7.47
CA ALA A 114 2.06 16.61 8.82
C ALA A 114 2.79 17.87 9.31
N TYR A 115 4.07 17.99 8.99
CA TYR A 115 4.96 18.99 9.60
C TYR A 115 5.66 19.90 8.59
N GLY A 116 5.61 19.59 7.30
CA GLY A 116 6.22 20.39 6.25
C GLY A 116 5.43 21.68 5.98
N SER A 117 6.10 22.68 5.39
CA SER A 117 5.43 23.86 4.85
C SER A 117 4.58 23.48 3.61
N GLU A 118 3.64 24.37 3.25
CA GLU A 118 2.83 24.16 2.04
C GLU A 118 3.69 24.03 0.78
N GLU A 119 4.76 24.83 0.71
CA GLU A 119 5.73 24.76 -0.39
C GLU A 119 6.39 23.36 -0.46
N GLN A 120 6.80 22.81 0.69
CA GLN A 120 7.40 21.48 0.78
C GLN A 120 6.41 20.39 0.39
N ARG A 121 5.16 20.47 0.85
CA ARG A 121 4.10 19.50 0.49
C ARG A 121 3.91 19.46 -1.02
N ARG A 122 3.69 20.62 -1.65
CA ARG A 122 3.48 20.72 -3.10
C ARG A 122 4.70 20.33 -3.92
N LYS A 123 5.89 20.57 -3.38
CA LYS A 123 7.15 20.24 -4.08
C LYS A 123 7.44 18.74 -4.08
N TYR A 124 7.25 18.06 -2.95
CA TYR A 124 7.76 16.71 -2.76
C TYR A 124 6.68 15.62 -2.85
N LEU A 125 5.51 15.84 -2.25
CA LEU A 125 4.51 14.77 -2.12
C LEU A 125 4.03 14.20 -3.46
N PRO A 126 3.76 14.99 -4.51
CA PRO A 126 3.31 14.41 -5.79
C PRO A 126 4.33 13.47 -6.41
N GLY A 127 5.60 13.82 -6.39
CA GLY A 127 6.68 12.98 -6.92
C GLY A 127 6.90 11.71 -6.10
N LEU A 128 6.79 11.82 -4.76
CA LEU A 128 6.89 10.69 -3.84
C LEU A 128 5.69 9.73 -4.01
N ALA A 129 4.47 10.26 -4.14
CA ALA A 129 3.27 9.46 -4.36
C ALA A 129 3.29 8.74 -5.72
N ALA A 130 3.77 9.41 -6.76
CA ALA A 130 3.95 8.81 -8.09
C ALA A 130 5.13 7.81 -8.15
N GLY A 131 5.97 7.74 -7.11
CA GLY A 131 7.17 6.89 -7.11
C GLY A 131 8.28 7.35 -8.06
N THR A 132 8.22 8.60 -8.53
CA THR A 132 9.26 9.22 -9.39
C THR A 132 10.35 9.91 -8.58
N LEU A 133 10.07 10.17 -7.32
CA LEU A 133 11.01 10.62 -6.30
C LEU A 133 11.06 9.55 -5.20
N ILE A 134 12.26 9.18 -4.79
CA ILE A 134 12.52 8.14 -3.79
C ILE A 134 13.44 8.71 -2.71
#